data_7a4cb7e66f420aa20778d3046041a7cc
#
_entry.id   7a4cb7e66f420aa20778d3046041a7cc
#
_cell.length_a   1.000
_cell.length_b   1.000
_cell.length_c   1.000
_cell.angle_alpha   90.00
_cell.angle_beta   90.00
_cell.angle_gamma   90.00
#
_symmetry.space_group_name_H-M   'P 1'
#
loop_
_entity.id
_entity.type
_entity.pdbx_description
1 polymer ?
#
loop_
_entity_poly.entity_id
_entity_poly.type
_entity_poly.pdbx_seq_one_letter_code
_entity_poly.pdbx_strand_id
1 'polypeptide(L)'
;MRDGKVQDITAFILTGGKSSRMGTDKAFLELGSTTLLERSLALAHAVAGEVLIVGSQKKFSRFGRVVEDVFRGRGPLGGIHAALKASRTELNLALAVDLPFLQVDFLQYLILQARATRALATVPRIAGGWQPLCAMYRREFAIHAENALHQGRNKIDLLFTDAKVKALEENELTGLGFKPEMFRNLNTPEEMERARKSK
;
A
#
# COMPACT_ATOMS: atom_id res chain seq x y z
N MET A 1 -10.09 -26.41 5.58
CA MET A 1 -9.29 -25.35 4.94
C MET A 1 -9.04 -24.30 6.01
N ARG A 2 -7.80 -24.09 6.43
CA ARG A 2 -7.46 -23.06 7.43
C ARG A 2 -7.62 -21.70 6.75
N ASP A 3 -8.31 -20.76 7.41
CA ASP A 3 -8.50 -19.38 6.95
C ASP A 3 -7.22 -18.84 6.33
N GLY A 4 -7.32 -18.32 5.09
CA GLY A 4 -6.18 -17.85 4.31
C GLY A 4 -5.45 -16.61 4.87
N LYS A 5 -5.71 -16.27 6.14
CA LYS A 5 -5.01 -15.20 6.87
C LYS A 5 -3.60 -15.64 7.20
N VAL A 6 -2.65 -14.87 6.73
CA VAL A 6 -1.24 -15.08 6.99
C VAL A 6 -0.86 -14.32 8.26
N GLN A 7 -0.84 -14.99 9.40
CA GLN A 7 -0.62 -14.39 10.72
C GLN A 7 0.76 -13.70 10.88
N ASP A 8 1.72 -14.05 10.02
CA ASP A 8 3.09 -13.49 10.00
C ASP A 8 3.25 -12.29 9.07
N ILE A 9 2.13 -11.69 8.62
CA ILE A 9 2.12 -10.47 7.79
C ILE A 9 1.35 -9.37 8.49
N THR A 10 1.94 -8.17 8.52
CA THR A 10 1.26 -6.92 8.85
C THR A 10 0.95 -6.16 7.57
N ALA A 11 -0.28 -5.70 7.40
CA ALA A 11 -0.66 -4.80 6.30
C ALA A 11 -0.81 -3.36 6.80
N PHE A 12 -0.44 -2.40 5.96
CA PHE A 12 -0.56 -0.98 6.24
C PHE A 12 -1.43 -0.30 5.20
N ILE A 13 -2.46 0.40 5.65
CA ILE A 13 -3.26 1.28 4.82
C ILE A 13 -2.69 2.69 4.90
N LEU A 14 -2.08 3.16 3.81
CA LEU A 14 -1.53 4.50 3.71
C LEU A 14 -2.65 5.48 3.32
N THR A 15 -3.14 6.25 4.29
CA THR A 15 -4.23 7.23 4.09
C THR A 15 -3.71 8.63 3.78
N GLY A 16 -2.40 8.84 3.91
CA GLY A 16 -1.75 10.14 3.76
C GLY A 16 -1.52 10.54 2.30
N GLY A 17 -1.85 11.74 2.00
CA GLY A 17 -1.59 12.46 0.76
C GLY A 17 -2.07 13.90 0.92
N LYS A 18 -1.53 14.87 0.15
CA LYS A 18 -2.02 16.25 0.15
C LYS A 18 -3.43 16.34 -0.49
N SER A 19 -4.40 15.62 0.07
CA SER A 19 -5.83 15.65 -0.37
C SER A 19 -6.53 16.95 -0.03
N SER A 20 -5.82 17.96 0.51
CA SER A 20 -6.39 19.26 0.89
C SER A 20 -7.02 20.05 -0.28
N ARG A 21 -6.75 19.64 -1.52
CA ARG A 21 -7.32 20.32 -2.71
C ARG A 21 -8.79 19.98 -2.96
N MET A 22 -9.33 18.93 -2.35
CA MET A 22 -10.73 18.47 -2.57
C MET A 22 -11.66 18.73 -1.37
N GLY A 23 -11.18 19.36 -0.28
CA GLY A 23 -11.99 19.62 0.91
C GLY A 23 -12.40 18.37 1.71
N THR A 24 -12.36 17.17 1.08
CA THR A 24 -12.73 15.90 1.70
C THR A 24 -11.54 14.95 1.67
N ASP A 25 -11.32 14.23 2.77
CA ASP A 25 -10.28 13.21 2.84
C ASP A 25 -10.64 12.02 1.94
N LYS A 26 -9.75 11.67 0.99
CA LYS A 26 -9.98 10.56 0.04
C LYS A 26 -10.42 9.27 0.70
N ALA A 27 -9.90 8.98 1.89
CA ALA A 27 -10.22 7.76 2.63
C ALA A 27 -11.73 7.59 2.86
N PHE A 28 -12.47 8.68 2.95
CA PHE A 28 -13.92 8.69 3.21
C PHE A 28 -14.77 8.87 1.95
N LEU A 29 -14.16 8.90 0.77
CA LEU A 29 -14.92 8.91 -0.49
C LEU A 29 -15.59 7.54 -0.69
N GLU A 30 -16.86 7.57 -1.08
CA GLU A 30 -17.68 6.36 -1.30
C GLU A 30 -17.60 5.86 -2.74
N LEU A 31 -17.33 4.59 -2.91
CA LEU A 31 -17.45 3.86 -4.17
C LEU A 31 -18.50 2.74 -4.01
N GLY A 32 -19.72 3.00 -4.48
CA GLY A 32 -20.89 2.19 -4.15
C GLY A 32 -21.33 2.45 -2.70
N SER A 33 -21.50 1.40 -1.91
CA SER A 33 -21.98 1.47 -0.51
C SER A 33 -20.86 1.49 0.53
N THR A 34 -19.58 1.55 0.12
CA THR A 34 -18.43 1.49 1.03
C THR A 34 -17.43 2.58 0.70
N THR A 35 -16.76 3.09 1.73
CA THR A 35 -15.65 4.04 1.57
C THR A 35 -14.39 3.37 1.02
N LEU A 36 -13.48 4.18 0.47
CA LEU A 36 -12.17 3.66 0.02
C LEU A 36 -11.39 3.04 1.18
N LEU A 37 -11.49 3.61 2.39
CA LEU A 37 -10.85 3.05 3.59
C LEU A 37 -11.42 1.68 3.96
N GLU A 38 -12.74 1.53 3.98
CA GLU A 38 -13.39 0.25 4.29
C GLU A 38 -13.00 -0.85 3.30
N ARG A 39 -12.92 -0.51 1.99
CA ARG A 39 -12.44 -1.43 0.95
C ARG A 39 -10.99 -1.86 1.19
N SER A 40 -10.11 -0.91 1.44
CA SER A 40 -8.70 -1.20 1.70
C SER A 40 -8.51 -2.04 2.97
N LEU A 41 -9.28 -1.75 4.03
CA LEU A 41 -9.28 -2.54 5.26
C LEU A 41 -9.77 -3.97 5.00
N ALA A 42 -10.86 -4.14 4.24
CA ALA A 42 -11.38 -5.47 3.89
C ALA A 42 -10.34 -6.30 3.11
N LEU A 43 -9.68 -5.71 2.11
CA LEU A 43 -8.60 -6.35 1.36
C LEU A 43 -7.42 -6.75 2.26
N ALA A 44 -6.98 -5.84 3.13
CA ALA A 44 -5.87 -6.09 4.05
C ALA A 44 -6.20 -7.20 5.05
N HIS A 45 -7.40 -7.18 5.64
CA HIS A 45 -7.86 -8.21 6.58
C HIS A 45 -8.07 -9.58 5.93
N ALA A 46 -8.25 -9.65 4.61
CA ALA A 46 -8.35 -10.92 3.90
C ALA A 46 -7.00 -11.65 3.79
N VAL A 47 -5.87 -10.92 3.88
CA VAL A 47 -4.54 -11.48 3.60
C VAL A 47 -3.52 -11.33 4.75
N ALA A 48 -3.78 -10.50 5.75
CA ALA A 48 -2.84 -10.20 6.84
C ALA A 48 -3.43 -10.50 8.22
N GLY A 49 -2.56 -10.89 9.15
CA GLY A 49 -2.93 -11.16 10.55
C GLY A 49 -3.11 -9.88 11.37
N GLU A 50 -2.35 -8.83 11.04
CA GLU A 50 -2.45 -7.51 11.65
C GLU A 50 -2.64 -6.44 10.57
N VAL A 51 -3.53 -5.47 10.82
CA VAL A 51 -3.75 -4.33 9.93
C VAL A 51 -3.57 -3.03 10.70
N LEU A 52 -2.73 -2.14 10.18
CA LEU A 52 -2.46 -0.82 10.72
C LEU A 52 -2.89 0.25 9.71
N ILE A 53 -3.32 1.41 10.22
CA ILE A 53 -3.62 2.58 9.39
C ILE A 53 -2.50 3.59 9.59
N VAL A 54 -1.86 4.02 8.52
CA VAL A 54 -0.85 5.08 8.55
C VAL A 54 -1.53 6.40 8.25
N GLY A 55 -1.63 7.28 9.26
CA GLY A 55 -2.32 8.55 9.13
C GLY A 55 -2.58 9.22 10.47
N SER A 56 -3.54 10.13 10.51
CA SER A 56 -3.88 10.89 11.71
C SER A 56 -4.66 10.06 12.72
N GLN A 57 -4.14 9.95 13.94
CA GLN A 57 -4.81 9.28 15.07
C GLN A 57 -6.22 9.86 15.28
N LYS A 58 -6.36 11.19 15.22
CA LYS A 58 -7.65 11.86 15.40
C LYS A 58 -8.71 11.42 14.39
N LYS A 59 -8.31 11.14 13.14
CA LYS A 59 -9.24 10.80 12.06
C LYS A 59 -9.57 9.30 12.01
N PHE A 60 -8.58 8.45 12.27
CA PHE A 60 -8.67 7.04 11.91
C PHE A 60 -8.73 6.08 13.11
N SER A 61 -8.58 6.55 14.36
CA SER A 61 -8.56 5.68 15.55
C SER A 61 -9.82 4.81 15.73
N ARG A 62 -10.97 5.25 15.24
CA ARG A 62 -12.22 4.48 15.27
C ARG A 62 -12.25 3.29 14.30
N PHE A 63 -11.35 3.26 13.32
CA PHE A 63 -11.30 2.20 12.29
C PHE A 63 -10.24 1.14 12.58
N GLY A 64 -9.33 1.37 13.52
CA GLY A 64 -8.29 0.44 13.89
C GLY A 64 -7.07 1.11 14.52
N ARG A 65 -6.00 0.32 14.66
CA ARG A 65 -4.74 0.80 15.19
C ARG A 65 -4.07 1.75 14.18
N VAL A 66 -3.72 2.95 14.65
CA VAL A 66 -3.11 4.00 13.81
C VAL A 66 -1.64 4.19 14.17
N VAL A 67 -0.85 4.41 13.14
CA VAL A 67 0.57 4.81 13.20
C VAL A 67 0.69 6.18 12.55
N GLU A 68 1.25 7.15 13.28
CA GLU A 68 1.52 8.48 12.74
C GLU A 68 2.94 8.58 12.16
N ASP A 69 3.05 9.31 11.06
CA ASP A 69 4.34 9.55 10.40
C ASP A 69 5.24 10.47 11.25
N VAL A 70 6.43 9.98 11.57
CA VAL A 70 7.45 10.73 12.32
C VAL A 70 8.10 11.78 11.41
N PHE A 71 8.29 11.48 10.13
CA PHE A 71 8.86 12.38 9.12
C PHE A 71 7.75 13.15 8.39
N ARG A 72 7.03 14.00 9.10
CA ARG A 72 5.87 14.70 8.57
C ARG A 72 6.18 15.47 7.29
N GLY A 73 5.29 15.33 6.30
CA GLY A 73 5.41 16.04 5.02
C GLY A 73 6.45 15.46 4.04
N ARG A 74 7.05 14.32 4.35
CA ARG A 74 8.03 13.63 3.50
C ARG A 74 7.40 12.66 2.50
N GLY A 75 6.10 12.75 2.29
CA GLY A 75 5.38 11.93 1.32
C GLY A 75 5.25 10.46 1.75
N PRO A 76 4.97 9.55 0.80
CA PRO A 76 4.69 8.15 1.11
C PRO A 76 5.84 7.41 1.81
N LEU A 77 7.09 7.81 1.57
CA LEU A 77 8.26 7.17 2.18
C LEU A 77 8.27 7.31 3.70
N GLY A 78 7.86 8.48 4.24
CA GLY A 78 7.72 8.69 5.67
C GLY A 78 6.69 7.74 6.28
N GLY A 79 5.53 7.59 5.62
CA GLY A 79 4.48 6.67 6.05
C GLY A 79 4.94 5.21 6.04
N ILE A 80 5.63 4.76 4.99
CA ILE A 80 6.20 3.40 4.92
C ILE A 80 7.23 3.18 6.02
N HIS A 81 8.13 4.14 6.26
CA HIS A 81 9.10 4.07 7.35
C HIS A 81 8.40 3.89 8.70
N ALA A 82 7.43 4.76 9.03
CA ALA A 82 6.70 4.72 10.30
C ALA A 82 5.99 3.35 10.48
N ALA A 83 5.37 2.85 9.41
CA ALA A 83 4.70 1.57 9.38
C ALA A 83 5.66 0.41 9.68
N LEU A 84 6.79 0.34 8.99
CA LEU A 84 7.80 -0.71 9.17
C LEU A 84 8.44 -0.67 10.57
N LYS A 85 8.66 0.51 11.14
CA LYS A 85 9.15 0.66 12.53
C LYS A 85 8.12 0.19 13.56
N ALA A 86 6.84 0.35 13.30
CA ALA A 86 5.74 -0.08 14.17
C ALA A 86 5.41 -1.58 14.03
N SER A 87 5.82 -2.20 12.95
CA SER A 87 5.56 -3.61 12.65
C SER A 87 6.37 -4.55 13.54
N ARG A 88 5.75 -5.71 13.82
CA ARG A 88 6.39 -6.85 14.50
C ARG A 88 6.70 -8.01 13.57
N THR A 89 6.21 -7.96 12.34
CA THR A 89 6.40 -9.02 11.34
C THR A 89 7.55 -8.70 10.40
N GLU A 90 8.17 -9.74 9.86
CA GLU A 90 9.26 -9.63 8.87
C GLU A 90 8.74 -9.08 7.54
N LEU A 91 7.60 -9.58 7.07
CA LEU A 91 6.98 -9.19 5.81
C LEU A 91 5.79 -8.27 6.06
N ASN A 92 5.72 -7.21 5.26
CA ASN A 92 4.76 -6.13 5.45
C ASN A 92 4.18 -5.71 4.10
N LEU A 93 2.85 -5.65 4.04
CA LEU A 93 2.09 -5.22 2.86
C LEU A 93 1.74 -3.74 2.98
N ALA A 94 2.20 -2.92 2.06
CA ALA A 94 1.79 -1.53 1.94
C ALA A 94 0.67 -1.38 0.91
N LEU A 95 -0.43 -0.73 1.27
CA LEU A 95 -1.57 -0.45 0.41
C LEU A 95 -1.94 1.02 0.50
N ALA A 96 -2.03 1.71 -0.64
CA ALA A 96 -2.64 3.03 -0.70
C ALA A 96 -4.17 2.93 -0.64
N VAL A 97 -4.81 3.84 0.06
CA VAL A 97 -6.26 3.88 0.23
C VAL A 97 -7.01 4.15 -1.09
N ASP A 98 -6.35 4.71 -2.09
CA ASP A 98 -6.92 5.12 -3.38
C ASP A 98 -6.76 4.10 -4.52
N LEU A 99 -6.50 2.83 -4.18
CA LEU A 99 -6.41 1.68 -5.11
C LEU A 99 -7.62 0.73 -4.95
N PRO A 100 -8.84 1.14 -5.29
CA PRO A 100 -10.06 0.39 -4.96
C PRO A 100 -10.32 -0.84 -5.83
N PHE A 101 -9.54 -1.06 -6.88
CA PHE A 101 -9.72 -2.15 -7.84
C PHE A 101 -8.80 -3.34 -7.58
N LEU A 102 -7.96 -3.26 -6.56
CA LEU A 102 -7.11 -4.38 -6.15
C LEU A 102 -7.94 -5.60 -5.77
N GLN A 103 -7.41 -6.78 -6.05
CA GLN A 103 -8.04 -8.06 -5.81
C GLN A 103 -7.27 -8.86 -4.76
N VAL A 104 -7.97 -9.66 -3.98
CA VAL A 104 -7.37 -10.52 -2.93
C VAL A 104 -6.37 -11.50 -3.55
N ASP A 105 -6.70 -12.11 -4.69
CA ASP A 105 -5.85 -13.09 -5.38
C ASP A 105 -4.51 -12.48 -5.79
N PHE A 106 -4.52 -11.21 -6.24
CA PHE A 106 -3.29 -10.48 -6.54
C PHE A 106 -2.45 -10.25 -5.27
N LEU A 107 -3.06 -9.87 -4.16
CA LEU A 107 -2.33 -9.66 -2.90
C LEU A 107 -1.74 -10.97 -2.38
N GLN A 108 -2.44 -12.08 -2.51
CA GLN A 108 -1.93 -13.41 -2.18
C GLN A 108 -0.74 -13.78 -3.06
N TYR A 109 -0.81 -13.51 -4.37
CA TYR A 109 0.31 -13.71 -5.29
C TYR A 109 1.51 -12.85 -4.91
N LEU A 110 1.32 -11.57 -4.63
CA LEU A 110 2.36 -10.63 -4.20
C LEU A 110 3.07 -11.11 -2.92
N ILE A 111 2.31 -11.62 -1.94
CA ILE A 111 2.83 -12.21 -0.71
C ILE A 111 3.67 -13.46 -1.02
N LEU A 112 3.17 -14.35 -1.89
CA LEU A 112 3.90 -15.55 -2.29
C LEU A 112 5.23 -15.19 -2.92
N GLN A 113 5.25 -14.20 -3.83
CA GLN A 113 6.46 -13.73 -4.47
C GLN A 113 7.46 -13.10 -3.49
N ALA A 114 6.98 -12.36 -2.49
CA ALA A 114 7.84 -11.80 -1.46
C ALA A 114 8.47 -12.86 -0.55
N ARG A 115 7.75 -13.95 -0.27
CA ARG A 115 8.27 -15.10 0.49
C ARG A 115 9.34 -15.88 -0.27
N ALA A 116 9.20 -15.97 -1.60
CA ALA A 116 10.12 -16.70 -2.46
C ALA A 116 11.48 -15.99 -2.67
N THR A 117 11.66 -14.79 -2.14
CA THR A 117 12.88 -13.99 -2.31
C THR A 117 13.39 -13.43 -0.98
N ARG A 118 14.68 -13.07 -0.95
CA ARG A 118 15.29 -12.26 0.12
C ARG A 118 15.42 -10.78 -0.25
N ALA A 119 14.69 -10.32 -1.29
CA ALA A 119 14.63 -8.91 -1.64
C ALA A 119 14.00 -8.10 -0.51
N LEU A 120 14.49 -6.87 -0.29
CA LEU A 120 13.98 -5.97 0.73
C LEU A 120 12.60 -5.41 0.39
N ALA A 121 12.28 -5.36 -0.91
CA ALA A 121 10.96 -5.05 -1.40
C ALA A 121 10.60 -5.94 -2.59
N THR A 122 9.31 -6.26 -2.72
CA THR A 122 8.73 -6.91 -3.91
C THR A 122 7.64 -5.97 -4.42
N VAL A 123 7.85 -5.41 -5.61
CA VAL A 123 7.09 -4.25 -6.09
C VAL A 123 6.61 -4.48 -7.51
N PRO A 124 5.30 -4.34 -7.81
CA PRO A 124 4.80 -4.36 -9.16
C PRO A 124 5.34 -3.18 -9.99
N ARG A 125 5.55 -3.41 -11.28
CA ARG A 125 5.99 -2.41 -12.23
C ARG A 125 5.05 -2.40 -13.41
N ILE A 126 4.25 -1.33 -13.53
CA ILE A 126 3.16 -1.20 -14.50
C ILE A 126 3.42 0.02 -15.37
N ALA A 127 3.29 -0.11 -16.68
CA ALA A 127 3.60 0.93 -17.66
C ALA A 127 4.99 1.57 -17.43
N GLY A 128 5.98 0.74 -17.04
CA GLY A 128 7.32 1.19 -16.70
C GLY A 128 7.47 1.90 -15.36
N GLY A 129 6.37 2.15 -14.62
CA GLY A 129 6.35 2.81 -13.30
C GLY A 129 6.22 1.84 -12.13
N TRP A 130 6.97 2.08 -11.06
CA TRP A 130 6.85 1.33 -9.82
C TRP A 130 5.52 1.60 -9.12
N GLN A 131 4.98 0.57 -8.45
CA GLN A 131 3.77 0.66 -7.62
C GLN A 131 4.14 0.51 -6.13
N PRO A 132 4.90 1.44 -5.55
CA PRO A 132 5.46 1.29 -4.21
C PRO A 132 4.40 1.30 -3.10
N LEU A 133 3.20 1.77 -3.40
CA LEU A 133 2.07 1.81 -2.46
C LEU A 133 1.09 0.65 -2.65
N CYS A 134 1.49 -0.35 -3.42
CA CYS A 134 0.90 -1.68 -3.49
C CYS A 134 2.03 -2.71 -3.58
N ALA A 135 2.78 -2.90 -2.48
CA ALA A 135 4.02 -3.64 -2.48
C ALA A 135 4.28 -4.34 -1.14
N MET A 136 5.10 -5.37 -1.19
CA MET A 136 5.63 -6.01 0.02
C MET A 136 6.99 -5.44 0.38
N TYR A 137 7.19 -5.20 1.67
CA TYR A 137 8.44 -4.73 2.24
C TYR A 137 8.90 -5.63 3.38
N ARG A 138 10.19 -5.95 3.43
CA ARG A 138 10.79 -6.50 4.64
C ARG A 138 10.98 -5.39 5.65
N ARG A 139 10.83 -5.70 6.94
CA ARG A 139 10.98 -4.73 8.02
C ARG A 139 12.34 -4.01 7.96
N GLU A 140 13.37 -4.70 7.49
CA GLU A 140 14.73 -4.15 7.30
C GLU A 140 14.79 -2.98 6.32
N PHE A 141 13.85 -2.87 5.36
CA PHE A 141 13.76 -1.73 4.45
C PHE A 141 13.59 -0.38 5.19
N ALA A 142 13.10 -0.41 6.45
CA ALA A 142 13.01 0.78 7.29
C ALA A 142 14.35 1.51 7.45
N ILE A 143 15.47 0.80 7.49
CA ILE A 143 16.82 1.39 7.62
C ILE A 143 17.15 2.21 6.37
N HIS A 144 16.87 1.69 5.18
CA HIS A 144 17.09 2.40 3.92
C HIS A 144 16.18 3.63 3.80
N ALA A 145 14.91 3.49 4.21
CA ALA A 145 13.95 4.58 4.23
C ALA A 145 14.38 5.70 5.19
N GLU A 146 14.83 5.36 6.40
CA GLU A 146 15.29 6.30 7.43
C GLU A 146 16.50 7.10 6.94
N ASN A 147 17.52 6.42 6.40
CA ASN A 147 18.71 7.05 5.84
C ASN A 147 18.38 8.03 4.70
N ALA A 148 17.47 7.64 3.80
CA ALA A 148 17.04 8.51 2.71
C ALA A 148 16.28 9.75 3.23
N LEU A 149 15.38 9.56 4.19
CA LEU A 149 14.61 10.65 4.81
C LEU A 149 15.51 11.66 5.53
N HIS A 150 16.53 11.20 6.25
CA HIS A 150 17.53 12.09 6.86
C HIS A 150 18.34 12.90 5.84
N GLN A 151 18.58 12.32 4.65
CA GLN A 151 19.24 12.99 3.53
C GLN A 151 18.30 13.88 2.69
N GLY A 152 17.03 14.02 3.09
CA GLY A 152 16.03 14.79 2.34
C GLY A 152 15.52 14.10 1.06
N ARG A 153 15.89 12.85 0.81
CA ARG A 153 15.43 12.04 -0.32
C ARG A 153 14.07 11.44 0.01
N ASN A 154 13.01 11.93 -0.63
CA ASN A 154 11.62 11.55 -0.31
C ASN A 154 10.98 10.63 -1.37
N LYS A 155 11.62 10.45 -2.53
CA LYS A 155 11.12 9.58 -3.60
C LYS A 155 11.53 8.14 -3.34
N ILE A 156 10.53 7.28 -3.17
CA ILE A 156 10.74 5.88 -2.83
C ILE A 156 11.39 5.09 -3.97
N ASP A 157 11.06 5.43 -5.22
CA ASP A 157 11.58 4.76 -6.43
C ASP A 157 13.12 4.84 -6.51
N LEU A 158 13.70 5.93 -5.99
CA LEU A 158 15.15 6.10 -5.95
C LEU A 158 15.84 5.10 -5.01
N LEU A 159 15.13 4.58 -4.02
CA LEU A 159 15.68 3.58 -3.11
C LEU A 159 15.72 2.19 -3.77
N PHE A 160 14.96 1.98 -4.84
CA PHE A 160 14.91 0.70 -5.53
C PHE A 160 16.14 0.44 -6.41
N THR A 161 16.96 1.46 -6.68
CA THR A 161 18.29 1.30 -7.30
C THR A 161 19.35 0.87 -6.29
N ASP A 162 19.22 1.31 -5.03
CA ASP A 162 20.19 1.08 -3.96
C ASP A 162 19.85 -0.16 -3.12
N ALA A 163 18.58 -0.56 -3.10
CA ALA A 163 18.09 -1.70 -2.34
C ALA A 163 17.87 -2.91 -3.24
N LYS A 164 18.08 -4.12 -2.69
CA LYS A 164 17.72 -5.35 -3.39
C LYS A 164 16.20 -5.46 -3.51
N VAL A 165 15.67 -5.23 -4.72
CA VAL A 165 14.23 -5.23 -5.03
C VAL A 165 13.91 -6.30 -6.04
N LYS A 166 12.81 -7.04 -5.83
CA LYS A 166 12.18 -7.90 -6.82
C LYS A 166 11.08 -7.12 -7.53
N ALA A 167 11.26 -6.82 -8.82
CA ALA A 167 10.18 -6.33 -9.66
C ALA A 167 9.23 -7.48 -10.02
N LEU A 168 7.93 -7.20 -10.05
CA LEU A 168 6.92 -8.01 -10.71
C LEU A 168 6.50 -7.25 -11.97
N GLU A 169 6.99 -7.71 -13.11
CA GLU A 169 6.81 -7.00 -14.37
C GLU A 169 5.37 -7.16 -14.92
N GLU A 170 4.88 -6.16 -15.63
CA GLU A 170 3.51 -6.11 -16.15
C GLU A 170 3.17 -7.31 -17.04
N ASN A 171 4.12 -7.75 -17.90
CA ASN A 171 3.92 -8.91 -18.76
C ASN A 171 3.76 -10.22 -17.96
N GLU A 172 4.49 -10.38 -16.86
CA GLU A 172 4.33 -11.51 -15.93
C GLU A 172 2.92 -11.47 -15.30
N LEU A 173 2.51 -10.31 -14.80
CA LEU A 173 1.23 -10.13 -14.14
C LEU A 173 0.05 -10.34 -15.10
N THR A 174 0.12 -9.80 -16.31
CA THR A 174 -0.93 -9.97 -17.33
C THR A 174 -1.01 -11.41 -17.83
N GLY A 175 0.13 -12.10 -17.95
CA GLY A 175 0.16 -13.53 -18.26
C GLY A 175 -0.54 -14.42 -17.22
N LEU A 176 -0.63 -13.95 -15.97
CA LEU A 176 -1.37 -14.58 -14.88
C LEU A 176 -2.83 -14.10 -14.75
N GLY A 177 -3.27 -13.20 -15.64
CA GLY A 177 -4.64 -12.67 -15.65
C GLY A 177 -4.85 -11.42 -14.79
N PHE A 178 -3.80 -10.88 -14.17
CA PHE A 178 -3.88 -9.64 -13.41
C PHE A 178 -3.83 -8.43 -14.35
N LYS A 179 -4.92 -7.67 -14.39
CA LYS A 179 -5.06 -6.54 -15.31
C LYS A 179 -4.41 -5.27 -14.74
N PRO A 180 -3.67 -4.48 -15.55
CA PRO A 180 -3.04 -3.22 -15.12
C PRO A 180 -4.02 -2.22 -14.51
N GLU A 181 -5.30 -2.24 -14.93
CA GLU A 181 -6.35 -1.36 -14.43
C GLU A 181 -6.60 -1.50 -12.93
N MET A 182 -6.21 -2.62 -12.30
CA MET A 182 -6.32 -2.79 -10.86
C MET A 182 -5.46 -1.79 -10.07
N PHE A 183 -4.40 -1.25 -10.67
CA PHE A 183 -3.51 -0.25 -10.07
C PHE A 183 -3.98 1.19 -10.33
N ARG A 184 -5.15 1.38 -10.93
CA ARG A 184 -5.68 2.70 -11.21
C ARG A 184 -6.11 3.39 -9.90
N ASN A 185 -5.48 4.53 -9.61
CA ASN A 185 -5.85 5.40 -8.51
C ASN A 185 -7.16 6.14 -8.83
N LEU A 186 -7.97 6.42 -7.82
CA LEU A 186 -9.09 7.35 -7.90
C LEU A 186 -8.70 8.66 -7.19
N ASN A 187 -8.44 9.69 -7.99
CA ASN A 187 -7.90 10.96 -7.51
C ASN A 187 -8.90 12.12 -7.57
N THR A 188 -9.94 12.00 -8.40
CA THR A 188 -10.92 13.07 -8.62
C THR A 188 -12.36 12.58 -8.46
N PRO A 189 -13.31 13.48 -8.16
CA PRO A 189 -14.75 13.16 -8.12
C PRO A 189 -15.25 12.59 -9.45
N GLU A 190 -14.72 13.09 -10.59
CA GLU A 190 -15.09 12.64 -11.92
C GLU A 190 -14.62 11.19 -12.18
N GLU A 191 -13.42 10.83 -11.70
CA GLU A 191 -12.91 9.45 -11.76
C GLU A 191 -13.77 8.51 -10.90
N MET A 192 -14.22 8.97 -9.73
CA MET A 192 -15.14 8.23 -8.87
C MET A 192 -16.49 7.98 -9.56
N GLU A 193 -17.07 9.01 -10.20
CA GLU A 193 -18.32 8.89 -10.95
C GLU A 193 -18.19 7.91 -12.12
N ARG A 194 -17.11 7.98 -12.89
CA ARG A 194 -16.84 7.01 -13.98
C ARG A 194 -16.70 5.59 -13.45
N ALA A 195 -16.01 5.41 -12.31
CA ALA A 195 -15.85 4.10 -11.68
C ALA A 195 -17.17 3.52 -11.16
N ARG A 196 -18.13 4.37 -10.76
CA ARG A 196 -19.49 3.94 -10.37
C ARG A 196 -20.31 3.45 -11.55
N LYS A 197 -20.12 4.03 -12.76
CA LYS A 197 -20.87 3.68 -13.98
C LYS A 197 -20.30 2.47 -14.73
N SER A 198 -19.10 2.01 -14.39
CA SER A 198 -18.41 0.89 -15.04
C SER A 198 -18.64 -0.49 -14.38
N LYS A 199 -19.68 -0.60 -13.54
CA LYS A 199 -20.10 -1.85 -12.88
C LYS A 199 -21.32 -2.45 -13.55
#